data_a11f0ed619da194d3db6935bc89e2580
#
_entry.id   a11f0ed619da194d3db6935bc89e2580
#
_cell.length_a   1.000
_cell.length_b   1.000
_cell.length_c   1.000
_cell.angle_alpha   90.00
_cell.angle_beta   90.00
_cell.angle_gamma   90.00
#
_symmetry.space_group_name_H-M   'P 1'
#
loop_
_entity.id
_entity.type
_entity.pdbx_description
1 polymer ?
#
loop_
_entity_poly.entity_id
_entity_poly.type
_entity_poly.pdbx_seq_one_letter_code
_entity_poly.pdbx_strand_id
1 'polypeptide(L)'
;MTTEWIAKNRTTLIVTVLVLVAAYVFYYAENGIAPSMYTSAWGYAIPLVLAALVGVIGERSGVVNIGIEGQMLVAAFAGFFAAAYSGSLIVGVLAGIGSGLILGGFLAWTTVKWRMDQIIAGVVLNIIATGITSFYYKPGKLLPGLMPSFDIPILSKIPLFGPVFFTGTSVFAVLAILAALVVHFGLFHTRWGLRTRSVGEYPSAADTAGINVERLRLINVTLAGSLAGCAGIYLSMDASSSFERGMVAGRGFLALAIMIMGAWRPLRAFVMAIFFGFINAVASQLQQSGNIDVPPQLTGTLPFVVTIIVLAVAAGRVRAPGAVGQPYIKGDE
;
A
#
# COMPACT_ATOMS: atom_id res chain seq x y z
N MET A 1 0.79 29.63 14.34
CA MET A 1 0.50 28.42 13.52
C MET A 1 1.21 27.15 14.02
N THR A 2 2.29 27.25 14.75
CA THR A 2 3.11 26.12 15.24
C THR A 2 2.62 25.53 16.55
N THR A 3 2.12 26.28 17.50
CA THR A 3 1.71 25.85 18.85
C THR A 3 0.37 25.09 18.86
N GLU A 4 -0.62 25.54 18.12
CA GLU A 4 -1.92 24.84 18.00
C GLU A 4 -1.82 23.53 17.24
N TRP A 5 -0.95 23.43 16.21
CA TRP A 5 -0.69 22.20 15.50
C TRP A 5 -0.03 21.15 16.40
N ILE A 6 0.92 21.56 17.23
CA ILE A 6 1.60 20.68 18.21
C ILE A 6 0.60 20.19 19.26
N ALA A 7 -0.27 21.06 19.78
CA ALA A 7 -1.28 20.68 20.75
C ALA A 7 -2.29 19.67 20.18
N LYS A 8 -2.73 19.88 18.94
CA LYS A 8 -3.69 19.00 18.26
C LYS A 8 -3.11 17.63 17.89
N ASN A 9 -1.79 17.54 17.68
CA ASN A 9 -1.10 16.30 17.31
C ASN A 9 -0.21 15.75 18.44
N ARG A 10 -0.33 16.26 19.66
CA ARG A 10 0.53 15.95 20.80
C ARG A 10 0.63 14.44 21.07
N THR A 11 -0.49 13.73 21.05
CA THR A 11 -0.51 12.28 21.27
C THR A 11 0.19 11.52 20.15
N THR A 12 -0.04 11.90 18.90
CA THR A 12 0.62 11.28 17.75
C THR A 12 2.12 11.55 17.74
N LEU A 13 2.52 12.78 18.08
CA LEU A 13 3.93 13.15 18.22
C LEU A 13 4.62 12.38 19.35
N ILE A 14 3.98 12.27 20.52
CA ILE A 14 4.53 11.52 21.66
C ILE A 14 4.68 10.04 21.29
N VAL A 15 3.65 9.43 20.70
CA VAL A 15 3.72 8.02 20.28
C VAL A 15 4.80 7.83 19.22
N THR A 16 4.92 8.72 18.25
CA THR A 16 5.97 8.63 17.22
C THR A 16 7.36 8.78 17.82
N VAL A 17 7.54 9.73 18.74
CA VAL A 17 8.83 9.93 19.44
C VAL A 17 9.14 8.73 20.34
N LEU A 18 8.18 8.19 21.06
CA LEU A 18 8.37 6.99 21.89
C LEU A 18 8.74 5.77 21.06
N VAL A 19 8.10 5.58 19.90
CA VAL A 19 8.44 4.49 18.96
C VAL A 19 9.84 4.68 18.40
N LEU A 20 10.22 5.90 18.02
CA LEU A 20 11.55 6.20 17.52
C LEU A 20 12.63 6.04 18.61
N VAL A 21 12.35 6.46 19.84
CA VAL A 21 13.25 6.29 20.97
C VAL A 21 13.37 4.81 21.35
N ALA A 22 12.27 4.08 21.40
CA ALA A 22 12.30 2.64 21.63
C ALA A 22 13.09 1.90 20.54
N ALA A 23 12.88 2.27 19.27
CA ALA A 23 13.63 1.75 18.15
C ALA A 23 15.13 2.07 18.27
N TYR A 24 15.46 3.29 18.65
CA TYR A 24 16.86 3.72 18.87
C TYR A 24 17.53 2.97 20.03
N VAL A 25 16.84 2.86 21.17
CA VAL A 25 17.35 2.11 22.33
C VAL A 25 17.53 0.63 21.98
N PHE A 26 16.59 0.04 21.27
CA PHE A 26 16.69 -1.36 20.82
C PHE A 26 17.85 -1.56 19.85
N TYR A 27 18.12 -0.60 18.97
CA TYR A 27 19.24 -0.64 18.02
C TYR A 27 20.60 -0.64 18.73
N TYR A 28 20.75 0.10 19.84
CA TYR A 28 22.02 0.17 20.57
C TYR A 28 22.16 -0.88 21.67
N ALA A 29 21.08 -1.48 22.15
CA ALA A 29 21.10 -2.47 23.21
C ALA A 29 21.55 -3.86 22.76
N GLU A 30 21.37 -4.20 21.48
CA GLU A 30 21.66 -5.53 20.94
C GLU A 30 22.51 -5.46 19.65
N ASN A 31 23.82 -5.60 19.80
CA ASN A 31 24.83 -5.49 18.73
C ASN A 31 24.75 -6.63 17.68
N GLY A 32 23.66 -6.88 17.00
CA GLY A 32 23.65 -7.89 15.93
C GLY A 32 22.31 -8.15 15.26
N ILE A 33 21.23 -8.10 16.00
CA ILE A 33 19.89 -8.43 15.46
C ILE A 33 19.22 -7.18 14.85
N ALA A 34 19.49 -6.02 15.41
CA ALA A 34 18.77 -4.79 15.14
C ALA A 34 18.84 -4.25 13.70
N PRO A 35 20.01 -4.15 13.02
CA PRO A 35 20.06 -3.54 11.69
C PRO A 35 19.27 -4.34 10.65
N SER A 36 19.37 -5.66 10.65
CA SER A 36 18.67 -6.55 9.70
C SER A 36 17.16 -6.51 9.90
N MET A 37 16.69 -6.40 11.14
CA MET A 37 15.27 -6.30 11.46
C MET A 37 14.64 -5.01 10.92
N TYR A 38 15.34 -3.86 11.05
CA TYR A 38 14.83 -2.58 10.53
C TYR A 38 14.82 -2.54 9.01
N THR A 39 15.86 -3.10 8.36
CA THR A 39 15.87 -3.24 6.90
C THR A 39 14.74 -4.14 6.41
N SER A 40 14.51 -5.26 7.09
CA SER A 40 13.37 -6.15 6.80
C SER A 40 12.03 -5.45 7.04
N ALA A 41 11.91 -4.68 8.13
CA ALA A 41 10.70 -3.89 8.41
C ALA A 41 10.38 -2.90 7.30
N TRP A 42 11.41 -2.22 6.76
CA TRP A 42 11.24 -1.34 5.62
C TRP A 42 10.84 -2.11 4.36
N GLY A 43 11.49 -3.23 4.06
CA GLY A 43 11.11 -4.11 2.94
C GLY A 43 9.64 -4.55 2.99
N TYR A 44 9.15 -4.96 4.17
CA TYR A 44 7.74 -5.29 4.35
C TYR A 44 6.80 -4.08 4.25
N ALA A 45 7.26 -2.88 4.59
CA ALA A 45 6.46 -1.66 4.52
C ALA A 45 6.23 -1.17 3.08
N ILE A 46 7.19 -1.35 2.17
CA ILE A 46 7.12 -0.83 0.79
C ILE A 46 5.82 -1.20 0.08
N PRO A 47 5.44 -2.48 -0.06
CA PRO A 47 4.22 -2.85 -0.75
C PRO A 47 2.97 -2.39 0.01
N LEU A 48 3.02 -2.30 1.35
CA LEU A 48 1.92 -1.81 2.17
C LEU A 48 1.69 -0.31 1.98
N VAL A 49 2.76 0.49 1.86
CA VAL A 49 2.66 1.93 1.53
C VAL A 49 1.96 2.11 0.20
N LEU A 50 2.48 1.45 -0.85
CA LEU A 50 1.94 1.59 -2.20
C LEU A 50 0.48 1.16 -2.29
N ALA A 51 0.14 0.02 -1.69
CA ALA A 51 -1.22 -0.50 -1.65
C ALA A 51 -2.17 0.38 -0.80
N ALA A 52 -1.72 0.92 0.34
CA ALA A 52 -2.54 1.83 1.15
C ALA A 52 -2.86 3.14 0.41
N LEU A 53 -1.93 3.65 -0.40
CA LEU A 53 -2.17 4.83 -1.22
C LEU A 53 -3.23 4.59 -2.31
N VAL A 54 -3.36 3.36 -2.83
CA VAL A 54 -4.47 2.99 -3.73
C VAL A 54 -5.81 3.22 -3.06
N GLY A 55 -5.97 2.71 -1.84
CA GLY A 55 -7.17 2.90 -1.05
C GLY A 55 -7.41 4.38 -0.72
N VAL A 56 -6.36 5.11 -0.32
CA VAL A 56 -6.49 6.56 -0.02
C VAL A 56 -7.03 7.35 -1.20
N ILE A 57 -6.50 7.14 -2.42
CA ILE A 57 -6.96 7.85 -3.62
C ILE A 57 -8.40 7.45 -3.97
N GLY A 58 -8.69 6.14 -3.96
CA GLY A 58 -10.01 5.59 -4.27
C GLY A 58 -11.07 6.14 -3.32
N GLU A 59 -10.89 5.96 -2.01
CA GLU A 59 -11.90 6.33 -1.02
C GLU A 59 -12.01 7.85 -0.81
N ARG A 60 -10.93 8.62 -1.02
CA ARG A 60 -11.01 10.09 -1.10
C ARG A 60 -11.79 10.59 -2.30
N SER A 61 -12.02 9.76 -3.31
CA SER A 61 -12.94 10.05 -4.41
C SER A 61 -14.33 9.40 -4.26
N GLY A 62 -14.56 8.69 -3.14
CA GLY A 62 -15.83 8.04 -2.82
C GLY A 62 -15.94 6.60 -3.35
N VAL A 63 -14.86 5.99 -3.83
CA VAL A 63 -14.86 4.61 -4.36
C VAL A 63 -14.04 3.69 -3.47
N VAL A 64 -14.68 2.67 -2.90
CA VAL A 64 -14.03 1.60 -2.14
C VAL A 64 -13.35 0.63 -3.10
N ASN A 65 -12.10 0.30 -2.83
CA ASN A 65 -11.35 -0.68 -3.61
C ASN A 65 -10.89 -1.85 -2.75
N ILE A 66 -11.74 -2.84 -2.56
CA ILE A 66 -11.35 -4.11 -1.90
C ILE A 66 -10.54 -5.00 -2.85
N GLY A 67 -10.55 -4.71 -4.15
CA GLY A 67 -9.82 -5.45 -5.18
C GLY A 67 -8.30 -5.22 -5.20
N ILE A 68 -7.74 -4.46 -4.26
CA ILE A 68 -6.29 -4.17 -4.20
C ILE A 68 -5.47 -5.46 -4.14
N GLU A 69 -5.92 -6.46 -3.38
CA GLU A 69 -5.27 -7.78 -3.26
C GLU A 69 -5.10 -8.45 -4.63
N GLY A 70 -6.18 -8.51 -5.42
CA GLY A 70 -6.17 -9.08 -6.76
C GLY A 70 -5.38 -8.25 -7.77
N GLN A 71 -5.45 -6.92 -7.66
CA GLN A 71 -4.66 -6.01 -8.51
C GLN A 71 -3.16 -6.25 -8.29
N MET A 72 -2.71 -6.34 -7.03
CA MET A 72 -1.32 -6.66 -6.69
C MET A 72 -0.94 -8.04 -7.20
N LEU A 73 -1.80 -9.05 -7.04
CA LEU A 73 -1.51 -10.43 -7.43
C LEU A 73 -1.34 -10.58 -8.95
N VAL A 74 -2.26 -10.00 -9.73
CA VAL A 74 -2.13 -10.01 -11.21
C VAL A 74 -0.93 -9.21 -11.66
N ALA A 75 -0.61 -8.10 -11.01
CA ALA A 75 0.56 -7.30 -11.34
C ALA A 75 1.87 -8.03 -11.03
N ALA A 76 1.94 -8.74 -9.91
CA ALA A 76 3.05 -9.59 -9.55
C ALA A 76 3.25 -10.70 -10.59
N PHE A 77 2.16 -11.34 -11.01
CA PHE A 77 2.16 -12.38 -12.05
C PHE A 77 2.59 -11.81 -13.41
N ALA A 78 1.89 -10.78 -13.90
CA ALA A 78 2.15 -10.21 -15.21
C ALA A 78 3.56 -9.62 -15.31
N GLY A 79 4.03 -8.93 -14.27
CA GLY A 79 5.37 -8.36 -14.22
C GLY A 79 6.44 -9.45 -14.26
N PHE A 80 6.34 -10.45 -13.40
CA PHE A 80 7.32 -11.53 -13.34
C PHE A 80 7.39 -12.33 -14.64
N PHE A 81 6.26 -12.79 -15.15
CA PHE A 81 6.25 -13.62 -16.35
C PHE A 81 6.59 -12.82 -17.62
N ALA A 82 6.18 -11.55 -17.71
CA ALA A 82 6.60 -10.72 -18.83
C ALA A 82 8.12 -10.49 -18.82
N ALA A 83 8.75 -10.27 -17.66
CA ALA A 83 10.20 -10.18 -17.54
C ALA A 83 10.88 -11.51 -17.91
N ALA A 84 10.38 -12.63 -17.39
CA ALA A 84 10.97 -13.95 -17.62
C ALA A 84 10.89 -14.42 -19.09
N TYR A 85 9.81 -14.07 -19.80
CA TYR A 85 9.65 -14.43 -21.21
C TYR A 85 10.32 -13.47 -22.17
N SER A 86 10.34 -12.17 -21.88
CA SER A 86 10.97 -11.17 -22.74
C SER A 86 12.49 -11.02 -22.55
N GLY A 87 13.03 -11.54 -21.44
CA GLY A 87 14.41 -11.32 -21.06
C GLY A 87 14.70 -9.87 -20.61
N SER A 88 13.68 -9.09 -20.26
CA SER A 88 13.83 -7.67 -19.89
C SER A 88 13.04 -7.32 -18.66
N LEU A 89 13.73 -6.84 -17.61
CA LEU A 89 13.09 -6.35 -16.39
C LEU A 89 12.16 -5.14 -16.65
N ILE A 90 12.52 -4.28 -17.61
CA ILE A 90 11.71 -3.10 -17.95
C ILE A 90 10.36 -3.53 -18.51
N VAL A 91 10.32 -4.54 -19.39
CA VAL A 91 9.06 -5.08 -19.92
C VAL A 91 8.19 -5.64 -18.78
N GLY A 92 8.82 -6.31 -17.82
CA GLY A 92 8.13 -6.80 -16.62
C GLY A 92 7.51 -5.65 -15.80
N VAL A 93 8.27 -4.60 -15.54
CA VAL A 93 7.79 -3.42 -14.80
C VAL A 93 6.61 -2.77 -15.52
N LEU A 94 6.73 -2.55 -16.84
CA LEU A 94 5.64 -1.96 -17.63
C LEU A 94 4.40 -2.85 -17.68
N ALA A 95 4.57 -4.17 -17.82
CA ALA A 95 3.46 -5.13 -17.81
C ALA A 95 2.72 -5.16 -16.47
N GLY A 96 3.44 -5.13 -15.35
CA GLY A 96 2.84 -5.12 -14.03
C GLY A 96 2.12 -3.79 -13.72
N ILE A 97 2.72 -2.64 -14.03
CA ILE A 97 2.04 -1.33 -13.89
C ILE A 97 0.81 -1.27 -14.80
N GLY A 98 0.95 -1.71 -16.06
CA GLY A 98 -0.12 -1.76 -17.03
C GLY A 98 -1.29 -2.64 -16.58
N SER A 99 -1.00 -3.82 -16.02
CA SER A 99 -2.04 -4.70 -15.48
C SER A 99 -2.76 -4.08 -14.28
N GLY A 100 -2.03 -3.40 -13.40
CA GLY A 100 -2.62 -2.65 -12.29
C GLY A 100 -3.54 -1.53 -12.77
N LEU A 101 -3.14 -0.76 -13.80
CA LEU A 101 -3.98 0.25 -14.44
C LEU A 101 -5.24 -0.36 -15.07
N ILE A 102 -5.11 -1.48 -15.81
CA ILE A 102 -6.23 -2.16 -16.46
C ILE A 102 -7.24 -2.65 -15.42
N LEU A 103 -6.79 -3.30 -14.35
CA LEU A 103 -7.67 -3.80 -13.30
C LEU A 103 -8.27 -2.67 -12.46
N GLY A 104 -7.52 -1.60 -12.20
CA GLY A 104 -8.04 -0.38 -11.59
C GLY A 104 -9.11 0.28 -12.45
N GLY A 105 -8.88 0.35 -13.78
CA GLY A 105 -9.85 0.85 -14.75
C GLY A 105 -11.10 -0.05 -14.86
N PHE A 106 -10.93 -1.36 -14.84
CA PHE A 106 -12.04 -2.31 -14.82
C PHE A 106 -12.91 -2.14 -13.57
N LEU A 107 -12.29 -2.08 -12.38
CA LEU A 107 -13.01 -1.82 -11.14
C LEU A 107 -13.73 -0.47 -11.18
N ALA A 108 -13.05 0.58 -11.66
CA ALA A 108 -13.63 1.91 -11.80
C ALA A 108 -14.84 1.89 -12.75
N TRP A 109 -14.71 1.21 -13.87
CA TRP A 109 -15.79 1.10 -14.85
C TRP A 109 -17.01 0.38 -14.28
N THR A 110 -16.84 -0.76 -13.65
CA THR A 110 -17.93 -1.56 -13.07
C THR A 110 -18.63 -0.82 -11.93
N THR A 111 -17.87 -0.16 -11.05
CA THR A 111 -18.44 0.53 -9.88
C THR A 111 -19.00 1.90 -10.20
N VAL A 112 -18.45 2.64 -11.17
CA VAL A 112 -18.89 4.01 -11.50
C VAL A 112 -19.93 4.01 -12.63
N LYS A 113 -19.67 3.25 -13.72
CA LYS A 113 -20.56 3.24 -14.89
C LYS A 113 -21.71 2.25 -14.77
N TRP A 114 -21.41 1.02 -14.31
CA TRP A 114 -22.46 0.00 -14.11
C TRP A 114 -23.08 0.09 -12.72
N ARG A 115 -22.55 0.95 -11.83
CA ARG A 115 -23.06 1.17 -10.47
C ARG A 115 -23.17 -0.12 -9.65
N MET A 116 -22.29 -1.08 -9.94
CA MET A 116 -22.20 -2.30 -9.16
C MET A 116 -21.77 -1.97 -7.72
N ASP A 117 -22.21 -2.81 -6.79
CA ASP A 117 -21.70 -2.73 -5.42
C ASP A 117 -20.17 -2.85 -5.42
N GLN A 118 -19.51 -1.88 -4.79
CA GLN A 118 -18.07 -1.71 -4.86
C GLN A 118 -17.34 -2.82 -4.11
N ILE A 119 -17.95 -3.33 -3.02
CA ILE A 119 -17.40 -4.42 -2.22
C ILE A 119 -17.45 -5.71 -3.03
N ILE A 120 -18.62 -6.01 -3.63
CA ILE A 120 -18.81 -7.20 -4.46
C ILE A 120 -17.86 -7.17 -5.67
N ALA A 121 -17.79 -6.04 -6.38
CA ALA A 121 -16.89 -5.88 -7.53
C ALA A 121 -15.42 -6.15 -7.16
N GLY A 122 -14.97 -5.63 -6.00
CA GLY A 122 -13.62 -5.86 -5.50
C GLY A 122 -13.36 -7.31 -5.12
N VAL A 123 -14.30 -7.98 -4.45
CA VAL A 123 -14.18 -9.40 -4.08
C VAL A 123 -14.14 -10.29 -5.31
N VAL A 124 -15.02 -10.07 -6.29
CA VAL A 124 -15.04 -10.80 -7.57
C VAL A 124 -13.71 -10.64 -8.29
N LEU A 125 -13.16 -9.43 -8.32
CA LEU A 125 -11.84 -9.18 -8.92
C LEU A 125 -10.74 -9.99 -8.23
N ASN A 126 -10.75 -10.09 -6.90
CA ASN A 126 -9.78 -10.90 -6.14
C ASN A 126 -9.89 -12.39 -6.48
N ILE A 127 -11.12 -12.92 -6.60
CA ILE A 127 -11.36 -14.32 -6.96
C ILE A 127 -10.87 -14.61 -8.38
N ILE A 128 -11.20 -13.73 -9.33
CA ILE A 128 -10.75 -13.85 -10.73
C ILE A 128 -9.21 -13.77 -10.80
N ALA A 129 -8.60 -12.82 -10.08
CA ALA A 129 -7.15 -12.67 -10.01
C ALA A 129 -6.47 -13.95 -9.50
N THR A 130 -6.97 -14.52 -8.42
CA THR A 130 -6.46 -15.76 -7.83
C THR A 130 -6.63 -16.93 -8.80
N GLY A 131 -7.78 -17.06 -9.44
CA GLY A 131 -8.07 -18.11 -10.41
C GLY A 131 -7.14 -18.05 -11.63
N ILE A 132 -7.04 -16.87 -12.27
CA ILE A 132 -6.21 -16.69 -13.47
C ILE A 132 -4.73 -16.90 -13.14
N THR A 133 -4.21 -16.29 -12.10
CA THR A 133 -2.79 -16.40 -11.76
C THR A 133 -2.41 -17.82 -11.35
N SER A 134 -3.30 -18.54 -10.65
CA SER A 134 -3.07 -19.93 -10.28
C SER A 134 -3.13 -20.90 -11.47
N PHE A 135 -4.04 -20.64 -12.42
CA PHE A 135 -4.20 -21.47 -13.63
C PHE A 135 -3.00 -21.34 -14.57
N TYR A 136 -2.53 -20.11 -14.83
CA TYR A 136 -1.41 -19.86 -15.74
C TYR A 136 -0.04 -19.96 -15.08
N TYR A 137 0.03 -20.21 -13.79
CA TYR A 137 1.30 -20.36 -13.08
C TYR A 137 2.13 -21.52 -13.63
N LYS A 138 3.37 -21.22 -14.00
CA LYS A 138 4.36 -22.20 -14.46
C LYS A 138 5.60 -22.10 -13.56
N PRO A 139 5.90 -23.15 -12.76
CA PRO A 139 7.08 -23.15 -11.91
C PRO A 139 8.37 -23.22 -12.74
N GLY A 140 9.49 -22.86 -12.12
CA GLY A 140 10.82 -23.00 -12.73
C GLY A 140 11.21 -21.87 -13.69
N LYS A 141 10.42 -20.79 -13.80
CA LYS A 141 10.84 -19.60 -14.51
C LYS A 141 11.70 -18.72 -13.60
N LEU A 142 12.74 -18.12 -14.17
CA LEU A 142 13.66 -17.22 -13.51
C LEU A 142 13.63 -15.84 -14.15
N LEU A 143 13.92 -14.82 -13.37
CA LEU A 143 14.12 -13.46 -13.90
C LEU A 143 15.43 -13.39 -14.68
N PRO A 144 15.52 -12.52 -15.70
CA PRO A 144 16.74 -12.31 -16.48
C PRO A 144 17.88 -11.64 -15.68
N GLY A 145 17.61 -11.17 -14.48
CA GLY A 145 18.55 -10.53 -13.56
C GLY A 145 17.85 -10.05 -12.30
N LEU A 146 18.60 -9.45 -11.39
CA LEU A 146 18.07 -8.84 -10.18
C LEU A 146 17.63 -7.40 -10.46
N MET A 147 16.64 -6.94 -9.71
CA MET A 147 16.27 -5.52 -9.75
C MET A 147 17.43 -4.67 -9.24
N PRO A 148 17.70 -3.51 -9.88
CA PRO A 148 18.79 -2.64 -9.48
C PRO A 148 18.54 -2.05 -8.09
N SER A 149 19.56 -2.15 -7.24
CA SER A 149 19.63 -1.47 -5.95
C SER A 149 20.78 -0.47 -5.97
N PHE A 150 20.64 0.62 -5.24
CA PHE A 150 21.64 1.67 -5.18
C PHE A 150 21.72 2.29 -3.79
N ASP A 151 22.90 2.83 -3.47
CA ASP A 151 23.11 3.59 -2.26
C ASP A 151 22.89 5.08 -2.54
N ILE A 152 22.21 5.76 -1.63
CA ILE A 152 22.09 7.22 -1.70
C ILE A 152 23.24 7.82 -0.89
N PRO A 153 24.32 8.36 -1.54
CA PRO A 153 25.62 8.53 -0.92
C PRO A 153 25.65 9.41 0.33
N ILE A 154 24.80 10.44 0.42
CA ILE A 154 24.76 11.38 1.54
C ILE A 154 23.87 10.86 2.66
N LEU A 155 22.71 10.30 2.29
CA LEU A 155 21.69 9.84 3.25
C LEU A 155 22.07 8.49 3.88
N SER A 156 22.82 7.65 3.17
CA SER A 156 23.30 6.35 3.69
C SER A 156 24.25 6.49 4.90
N LYS A 157 24.86 7.66 5.08
CA LYS A 157 25.78 7.93 6.20
C LYS A 157 25.08 8.40 7.47
N ILE A 158 23.77 8.67 7.44
CA ILE A 158 23.01 9.08 8.62
C ILE A 158 22.87 7.88 9.56
N PRO A 159 23.37 7.96 10.82
CA PRO A 159 23.23 6.87 11.78
C PRO A 159 21.77 6.42 11.92
N LEU A 160 21.53 5.13 12.02
CA LEU A 160 20.24 4.46 12.13
C LEU A 160 19.37 4.52 10.85
N PHE A 161 19.13 5.70 10.29
CA PHE A 161 18.27 5.88 9.12
C PHE A 161 18.98 5.53 7.81
N GLY A 162 20.25 5.83 7.70
CA GLY A 162 21.05 5.61 6.50
C GLY A 162 21.07 4.14 6.07
N PRO A 163 21.54 3.23 6.92
CA PRO A 163 21.61 1.81 6.61
C PRO A 163 20.23 1.16 6.32
N VAL A 164 19.17 1.65 6.95
CA VAL A 164 17.82 1.06 6.81
C VAL A 164 17.12 1.52 5.53
N PHE A 165 17.18 2.82 5.22
CA PHE A 165 16.36 3.41 4.15
C PHE A 165 17.13 3.74 2.87
N PHE A 166 18.47 3.90 2.97
CA PHE A 166 19.27 4.51 1.92
C PHE A 166 20.49 3.71 1.47
N THR A 167 20.72 2.52 2.07
CA THR A 167 21.77 1.58 1.65
C THR A 167 21.13 0.36 0.98
N GLY A 168 21.61 -0.04 -0.19
CA GLY A 168 21.03 -1.14 -0.97
C GLY A 168 19.56 -0.88 -1.33
N THR A 169 19.20 0.37 -1.53
CA THR A 169 17.82 0.80 -1.67
C THR A 169 17.25 0.37 -3.02
N SER A 170 16.11 -0.32 -2.98
CA SER A 170 15.34 -0.65 -4.16
C SER A 170 14.72 0.60 -4.81
N VAL A 171 14.58 0.59 -6.13
CA VAL A 171 13.82 1.61 -6.87
C VAL A 171 12.40 1.76 -6.31
N PHE A 172 11.77 0.66 -5.90
CA PHE A 172 10.41 0.69 -5.34
C PHE A 172 10.35 1.30 -3.94
N ALA A 173 11.44 1.22 -3.17
CA ALA A 173 11.55 1.89 -1.87
C ALA A 173 11.51 3.41 -2.04
N VAL A 174 12.30 3.94 -2.97
CA VAL A 174 12.28 5.37 -3.31
C VAL A 174 10.92 5.76 -3.87
N LEU A 175 10.35 4.93 -4.77
CA LEU A 175 9.02 5.15 -5.34
C LEU A 175 7.94 5.23 -4.25
N ALA A 176 7.98 4.37 -3.22
CA ALA A 176 7.02 4.38 -2.12
C ALA A 176 7.06 5.68 -1.32
N ILE A 177 8.26 6.18 -1.01
CA ILE A 177 8.44 7.49 -0.35
C ILE A 177 7.91 8.63 -1.23
N LEU A 178 8.35 8.66 -2.48
CA LEU A 178 7.92 9.69 -3.44
C LEU A 178 6.42 9.64 -3.69
N ALA A 179 5.84 8.45 -3.85
CA ALA A 179 4.39 8.28 -4.02
C ALA A 179 3.61 8.82 -2.82
N ALA A 180 4.06 8.53 -1.58
CA ALA A 180 3.42 9.06 -0.38
C ALA A 180 3.46 10.59 -0.33
N LEU A 181 4.59 11.20 -0.70
CA LEU A 181 4.75 12.65 -0.75
C LEU A 181 3.92 13.27 -1.88
N VAL A 182 3.99 12.72 -3.11
CA VAL A 182 3.26 13.22 -4.29
C VAL A 182 1.75 13.10 -4.08
N VAL A 183 1.27 11.97 -3.58
CA VAL A 183 -0.16 11.78 -3.30
C VAL A 183 -0.61 12.70 -2.16
N HIS A 184 0.22 12.91 -1.13
CA HIS A 184 -0.09 13.86 -0.06
C HIS A 184 -0.20 15.28 -0.59
N PHE A 185 0.81 15.75 -1.31
CA PHE A 185 0.80 17.09 -1.90
C PHE A 185 -0.34 17.24 -2.90
N GLY A 186 -0.51 16.25 -3.78
CA GLY A 186 -1.59 16.22 -4.77
C GLY A 186 -2.97 16.33 -4.13
N LEU A 187 -3.27 15.51 -3.12
CA LEU A 187 -4.58 15.52 -2.47
C LEU A 187 -4.85 16.76 -1.62
N PHE A 188 -3.84 17.36 -0.98
CA PHE A 188 -4.08 18.44 -0.01
C PHE A 188 -3.69 19.83 -0.48
N HIS A 189 -2.85 19.97 -1.52
CA HIS A 189 -2.32 21.26 -1.96
C HIS A 189 -2.60 21.59 -3.43
N THR A 190 -3.35 20.73 -4.17
CA THR A 190 -3.67 20.99 -5.58
C THR A 190 -5.17 21.09 -5.85
N ARG A 191 -5.52 21.68 -7.02
CA ARG A 191 -6.91 21.74 -7.52
C ARG A 191 -7.49 20.35 -7.78
N TRP A 192 -6.68 19.39 -8.23
CA TRP A 192 -7.11 18.01 -8.40
C TRP A 192 -7.51 17.39 -7.07
N GLY A 193 -6.70 17.55 -6.04
CA GLY A 193 -6.98 17.01 -4.71
C GLY A 193 -8.21 17.67 -4.05
N LEU A 194 -8.42 18.98 -4.25
CA LEU A 194 -9.62 19.66 -3.76
C LEU A 194 -10.88 19.05 -4.40
N ARG A 195 -10.88 18.90 -5.74
CA ARG A 195 -12.01 18.28 -6.48
C ARG A 195 -12.22 16.82 -6.06
N THR A 196 -11.14 16.04 -5.90
CA THR A 196 -11.21 14.63 -5.45
C THR A 196 -11.88 14.53 -4.08
N ARG A 197 -11.48 15.35 -3.13
CA ARG A 197 -12.05 15.35 -1.79
C ARG A 197 -13.49 15.85 -1.76
N SER A 198 -13.86 16.88 -2.55
CA SER A 198 -15.24 17.33 -2.64
C SER A 198 -16.17 16.27 -3.21
N VAL A 199 -15.71 15.52 -4.24
CA VAL A 199 -16.46 14.38 -4.81
C VAL A 199 -16.61 13.23 -3.82
N GLY A 200 -15.62 13.00 -2.95
CA GLY A 200 -15.70 11.97 -1.91
C GLY A 200 -16.55 12.36 -0.70
N GLU A 201 -16.72 13.66 -0.42
CA GLU A 201 -17.54 14.12 0.72
C GLU A 201 -18.99 14.36 0.30
N TYR A 202 -19.23 15.16 -0.78
CA TYR A 202 -20.54 15.56 -1.27
C TYR A 202 -20.57 15.60 -2.80
N PRO A 203 -20.81 14.44 -3.47
CA PRO A 203 -20.74 14.37 -4.93
C PRO A 203 -21.79 15.24 -5.63
N SER A 204 -23.02 15.38 -5.09
CA SER A 204 -24.05 16.24 -5.66
C SER A 204 -23.66 17.72 -5.63
N ALA A 205 -23.09 18.20 -4.52
CA ALA A 205 -22.58 19.56 -4.44
C ALA A 205 -21.37 19.79 -5.37
N ALA A 206 -20.54 18.76 -5.58
CA ALA A 206 -19.43 18.85 -6.52
C ALA A 206 -19.92 18.93 -7.97
N ASP A 207 -20.99 18.19 -8.35
CA ASP A 207 -21.59 18.23 -9.69
C ASP A 207 -22.23 19.60 -9.97
N THR A 208 -22.97 20.17 -9.02
CA THR A 208 -23.56 21.52 -9.16
C THR A 208 -22.48 22.61 -9.31
N ALA A 209 -21.28 22.38 -8.75
CA ALA A 209 -20.12 23.25 -8.96
C ALA A 209 -19.37 22.99 -10.30
N GLY A 210 -19.93 22.16 -11.19
CA GLY A 210 -19.38 21.87 -12.52
C GLY A 210 -18.29 20.80 -12.55
N ILE A 211 -18.12 20.01 -11.49
CA ILE A 211 -17.15 18.92 -11.44
C ILE A 211 -17.79 17.64 -11.97
N ASN A 212 -17.22 17.05 -13.01
CA ASN A 212 -17.70 15.76 -13.51
C ASN A 212 -17.27 14.63 -12.54
N VAL A 213 -18.21 14.23 -11.66
CA VAL A 213 -18.00 13.24 -10.59
C VAL A 213 -17.58 11.88 -11.14
N GLU A 214 -18.30 11.36 -12.14
CA GLU A 214 -18.01 10.06 -12.72
C GLU A 214 -16.63 10.00 -13.34
N ARG A 215 -16.29 11.01 -14.18
CA ARG A 215 -14.97 11.07 -14.82
C ARG A 215 -13.84 11.14 -13.81
N LEU A 216 -14.02 11.91 -12.74
CA LEU A 216 -12.99 12.07 -11.71
C LEU A 216 -12.78 10.78 -10.92
N ARG A 217 -13.88 10.08 -10.52
CA ARG A 217 -13.82 8.77 -9.88
C ARG A 217 -13.13 7.74 -10.78
N LEU A 218 -13.50 7.66 -12.06
CA LEU A 218 -12.87 6.76 -13.04
C LEU A 218 -11.36 6.99 -13.13
N ILE A 219 -10.93 8.23 -13.33
CA ILE A 219 -9.51 8.57 -13.46
C ILE A 219 -8.74 8.23 -12.18
N ASN A 220 -9.26 8.62 -11.01
CA ASN A 220 -8.60 8.40 -9.75
C ASN A 220 -8.38 6.92 -9.43
N VAL A 221 -9.41 6.09 -9.58
CA VAL A 221 -9.31 4.65 -9.30
C VAL A 221 -8.43 3.94 -10.32
N THR A 222 -8.52 4.33 -11.61
CA THR A 222 -7.64 3.78 -12.65
C THR A 222 -6.17 4.10 -12.37
N LEU A 223 -5.86 5.38 -12.10
CA LEU A 223 -4.48 5.78 -11.80
C LEU A 223 -3.97 5.16 -10.49
N ALA A 224 -4.82 5.04 -9.48
CA ALA A 224 -4.46 4.36 -8.23
C ALA A 224 -4.07 2.90 -8.49
N GLY A 225 -4.68 2.21 -9.46
CA GLY A 225 -4.31 0.87 -9.87
C GLY A 225 -2.84 0.72 -10.27
N SER A 226 -2.18 1.76 -10.78
CA SER A 226 -0.74 1.72 -11.07
C SER A 226 0.12 1.51 -9.82
N LEU A 227 -0.29 2.07 -8.68
CA LEU A 227 0.40 1.87 -7.40
C LEU A 227 0.22 0.44 -6.88
N ALA A 228 -0.97 -0.17 -7.09
CA ALA A 228 -1.16 -1.59 -6.84
C ALA A 228 -0.27 -2.44 -7.75
N GLY A 229 -0.11 -2.01 -9.01
CA GLY A 229 0.85 -2.58 -9.96
C GLY A 229 2.27 -2.56 -9.41
N CYS A 230 2.75 -1.42 -8.97
CA CYS A 230 4.08 -1.28 -8.37
C CYS A 230 4.25 -2.13 -7.12
N ALA A 231 3.23 -2.21 -6.25
CA ALA A 231 3.27 -3.06 -5.07
C ALA A 231 3.39 -4.55 -5.40
N GLY A 232 2.65 -5.02 -6.43
CA GLY A 232 2.73 -6.39 -6.92
C GLY A 232 4.09 -6.74 -7.52
N ILE A 233 4.62 -5.88 -8.40
CA ILE A 233 5.95 -6.05 -9.02
C ILE A 233 7.03 -6.11 -7.95
N TYR A 234 6.96 -5.22 -6.97
CA TYR A 234 7.91 -5.25 -5.85
C TYR A 234 7.97 -6.63 -5.20
N LEU A 235 6.82 -7.24 -4.91
CA LEU A 235 6.78 -8.55 -4.27
C LEU A 235 7.44 -9.64 -5.12
N SER A 236 7.14 -9.70 -6.42
CA SER A 236 7.60 -10.79 -7.28
C SER A 236 8.98 -10.57 -7.89
N MET A 237 9.33 -9.34 -8.28
CA MET A 237 10.56 -9.08 -9.02
C MET A 237 11.70 -8.57 -8.14
N ASP A 238 11.37 -7.88 -7.04
CA ASP A 238 12.38 -7.26 -6.18
C ASP A 238 12.57 -8.03 -4.87
N ALA A 239 11.51 -8.21 -4.09
CA ALA A 239 11.59 -8.83 -2.76
C ALA A 239 11.88 -10.34 -2.80
N SER A 240 11.28 -11.10 -3.72
CA SER A 240 11.43 -12.56 -3.78
C SER A 240 12.14 -13.07 -5.04
N SER A 241 12.28 -12.25 -6.08
CA SER A 241 12.80 -12.64 -7.41
C SER A 241 12.10 -13.90 -7.97
N SER A 242 10.89 -14.17 -7.53
CA SER A 242 10.07 -15.33 -7.91
C SER A 242 8.59 -14.97 -7.85
N PHE A 243 7.78 -15.75 -8.55
CA PHE A 243 6.33 -15.70 -8.40
C PHE A 243 5.82 -16.99 -7.77
N GLU A 244 4.98 -16.85 -6.75
CA GLU A 244 4.29 -17.95 -6.09
C GLU A 244 2.78 -17.70 -6.05
N ARG A 245 1.99 -18.77 -6.06
CA ARG A 245 0.53 -18.68 -5.97
C ARG A 245 0.12 -17.99 -4.67
N GLY A 246 -0.71 -16.95 -4.78
CA GLY A 246 -1.20 -16.24 -3.61
C GLY A 246 -0.14 -15.44 -2.84
N MET A 247 1.00 -15.10 -3.45
CA MET A 247 2.14 -14.46 -2.78
C MET A 247 1.82 -13.10 -2.12
N VAL A 248 0.72 -12.46 -2.48
CA VAL A 248 0.27 -11.21 -1.82
C VAL A 248 -0.17 -11.47 -0.39
N ALA A 249 -0.76 -12.65 -0.11
CA ALA A 249 -1.03 -13.18 1.23
C ALA A 249 -1.75 -12.19 2.17
N GLY A 250 -2.79 -11.51 1.69
CA GLY A 250 -3.61 -10.59 2.47
C GLY A 250 -3.04 -9.18 2.66
N ARG A 251 -1.89 -8.87 2.04
CA ARG A 251 -1.27 -7.52 2.16
C ARG A 251 -2.16 -6.41 1.60
N GLY A 252 -2.97 -6.70 0.59
CA GLY A 252 -3.96 -5.74 0.06
C GLY A 252 -5.05 -5.42 1.07
N PHE A 253 -5.56 -6.41 1.81
CA PHE A 253 -6.52 -6.18 2.90
C PHE A 253 -5.89 -5.45 4.08
N LEU A 254 -4.65 -5.80 4.44
CA LEU A 254 -3.89 -5.08 5.46
C LEU A 254 -3.68 -3.61 5.08
N ALA A 255 -3.46 -3.32 3.80
CA ALA A 255 -3.32 -1.97 3.29
C ALA A 255 -4.60 -1.11 3.46
N LEU A 256 -5.79 -1.71 3.33
CA LEU A 256 -7.06 -1.03 3.65
C LEU A 256 -7.13 -0.66 5.15
N ALA A 257 -6.74 -1.57 6.04
CA ALA A 257 -6.68 -1.27 7.46
C ALA A 257 -5.67 -0.14 7.76
N ILE A 258 -4.50 -0.16 7.13
CA ILE A 258 -3.48 0.89 7.23
C ILE A 258 -4.02 2.24 6.77
N MET A 259 -4.76 2.28 5.66
CA MET A 259 -5.41 3.49 5.16
C MET A 259 -6.41 4.05 6.16
N ILE A 260 -7.29 3.20 6.71
CA ILE A 260 -8.29 3.60 7.72
C ILE A 260 -7.61 4.17 8.96
N MET A 261 -6.59 3.47 9.51
CA MET A 261 -5.81 3.94 10.65
C MET A 261 -5.05 5.25 10.34
N GLY A 262 -4.60 5.42 9.11
CA GLY A 262 -4.02 6.66 8.59
C GLY A 262 -5.03 7.79 8.38
N ALA A 263 -6.33 7.56 8.67
CA ALA A 263 -7.42 8.54 8.48
C ALA A 263 -7.47 9.09 7.06
N TRP A 264 -7.29 8.25 6.07
CA TRP A 264 -7.24 8.61 4.63
C TRP A 264 -6.23 9.74 4.33
N ARG A 265 -5.14 9.83 5.12
CA ARG A 265 -4.04 10.78 4.88
C ARG A 265 -2.79 10.04 4.47
N PRO A 266 -2.20 10.31 3.29
CA PRO A 266 -1.07 9.56 2.74
C PRO A 266 0.12 9.44 3.70
N LEU A 267 0.55 10.53 4.32
CA LEU A 267 1.69 10.49 5.26
C LEU A 267 1.39 9.71 6.54
N ARG A 268 0.15 9.73 7.03
CA ARG A 268 -0.21 8.92 8.20
C ARG A 268 -0.30 7.45 7.81
N ALA A 269 -0.86 7.13 6.64
CA ALA A 269 -0.86 5.77 6.10
C ALA A 269 0.57 5.25 5.88
N PHE A 270 1.50 6.10 5.42
CA PHE A 270 2.91 5.79 5.31
C PHE A 270 3.52 5.38 6.67
N VAL A 271 3.29 6.16 7.72
CA VAL A 271 3.77 5.83 9.08
C VAL A 271 3.16 4.53 9.59
N MET A 272 1.86 4.32 9.37
CA MET A 272 1.19 3.07 9.74
C MET A 272 1.73 1.87 8.96
N ALA A 273 2.05 2.03 7.69
CA ALA A 273 2.65 0.97 6.88
C ALA A 273 4.05 0.57 7.42
N ILE A 274 4.86 1.53 7.85
CA ILE A 274 6.14 1.24 8.52
C ILE A 274 5.91 0.48 9.83
N PHE A 275 4.94 0.87 10.62
CA PHE A 275 4.57 0.17 11.86
C PHE A 275 4.18 -1.29 11.58
N PHE A 276 3.35 -1.55 10.58
CA PHE A 276 2.99 -2.92 10.21
C PHE A 276 4.14 -3.68 9.54
N GLY A 277 5.01 -3.00 8.80
CA GLY A 277 6.25 -3.56 8.31
C GLY A 277 7.14 -4.06 9.45
N PHE A 278 7.25 -3.27 10.52
CA PHE A 278 7.98 -3.66 11.72
C PHE A 278 7.37 -4.90 12.40
N ILE A 279 6.03 -4.96 12.54
CA ILE A 279 5.35 -6.14 13.09
C ILE A 279 5.62 -7.40 12.26
N ASN A 280 5.58 -7.27 10.91
CA ASN A 280 5.93 -8.37 10.02
C ASN A 280 7.40 -8.80 10.18
N ALA A 281 8.33 -7.86 10.36
CA ALA A 281 9.72 -8.16 10.60
C ALA A 281 9.94 -8.91 11.92
N VAL A 282 9.26 -8.46 12.99
CA VAL A 282 9.28 -9.17 14.28
C VAL A 282 8.73 -10.58 14.14
N ALA A 283 7.58 -10.75 13.46
CA ALA A 283 6.99 -12.06 13.23
C ALA A 283 7.95 -12.99 12.46
N SER A 284 8.59 -12.47 11.43
CA SER A 284 9.59 -13.20 10.63
C SER A 284 10.84 -13.57 11.46
N GLN A 285 11.32 -12.65 12.29
CA GLN A 285 12.48 -12.88 13.16
C GLN A 285 12.18 -13.96 14.22
N LEU A 286 10.98 -13.95 14.81
CA LEU A 286 10.54 -14.97 15.76
C LEU A 286 10.51 -16.38 15.12
N GLN A 287 10.12 -16.46 13.85
CA GLN A 287 10.14 -17.73 13.11
C GLN A 287 11.56 -18.23 12.83
N GLN A 288 12.49 -17.31 12.54
CA GLN A 288 13.88 -17.66 12.18
C GLN A 288 14.75 -17.96 13.40
N SER A 289 14.47 -17.37 14.56
CA SER A 289 15.31 -17.50 15.75
C SER A 289 15.30 -18.91 16.35
N GLY A 290 14.26 -19.72 16.08
CA GLY A 290 14.12 -21.08 16.60
C GLY A 290 14.05 -21.18 18.14
N ASN A 291 14.13 -20.05 18.84
CA ASN A 291 14.16 -19.99 20.31
C ASN A 291 12.78 -20.17 20.96
N ILE A 292 11.73 -20.08 20.16
CA ILE A 292 10.34 -20.18 20.62
C ILE A 292 9.68 -21.30 19.80
N ASP A 293 9.25 -22.34 20.47
CA ASP A 293 8.57 -23.51 19.87
C ASP A 293 7.09 -23.14 19.51
N VAL A 294 6.96 -22.08 18.72
CA VAL A 294 5.64 -21.59 18.24
C VAL A 294 5.48 -21.95 16.77
N PRO A 295 4.41 -22.64 16.38
CA PRO A 295 4.16 -22.98 14.99
C PRO A 295 4.19 -21.74 14.09
N PRO A 296 4.85 -21.80 12.90
CA PRO A 296 4.95 -20.68 11.96
C PRO A 296 3.60 -20.06 11.58
N GLN A 297 2.53 -20.88 11.62
CA GLN A 297 1.17 -20.44 11.34
C GLN A 297 0.68 -19.41 12.38
N LEU A 298 1.02 -19.56 13.65
CA LEU A 298 0.63 -18.65 14.71
C LEU A 298 1.41 -17.32 14.63
N THR A 299 2.71 -17.37 14.40
CA THR A 299 3.51 -16.14 14.23
C THR A 299 3.10 -15.36 12.98
N GLY A 300 2.69 -16.05 11.91
CA GLY A 300 2.13 -15.44 10.70
C GLY A 300 0.80 -14.71 10.92
N THR A 301 0.03 -15.05 11.98
CA THR A 301 -1.21 -14.31 12.29
C THR A 301 -0.98 -13.00 13.04
N LEU A 302 0.21 -12.75 13.57
CA LEU A 302 0.53 -11.62 14.44
C LEU A 302 0.17 -10.26 13.80
N PRO A 303 0.49 -9.96 12.53
CA PRO A 303 0.09 -8.70 11.91
C PRO A 303 -1.42 -8.51 11.85
N PHE A 304 -2.18 -9.57 11.64
CA PHE A 304 -3.65 -9.52 11.57
C PHE A 304 -4.28 -9.31 12.96
N VAL A 305 -3.76 -9.99 13.98
CA VAL A 305 -4.20 -9.80 15.38
C VAL A 305 -3.95 -8.36 15.83
N VAL A 306 -2.74 -7.83 15.56
CA VAL A 306 -2.42 -6.42 15.86
C VAL A 306 -3.34 -5.48 15.09
N THR A 307 -3.67 -5.79 13.83
CA THR A 307 -4.63 -5.01 13.05
C THR A 307 -5.98 -4.90 13.76
N ILE A 308 -6.53 -6.02 14.23
CA ILE A 308 -7.82 -6.04 14.93
C ILE A 308 -7.75 -5.19 16.20
N ILE A 309 -6.70 -5.34 17.00
CA ILE A 309 -6.52 -4.57 18.25
C ILE A 309 -6.43 -3.07 17.95
N VAL A 310 -5.60 -2.67 16.98
CA VAL A 310 -5.40 -1.26 16.64
C VAL A 310 -6.67 -0.65 16.04
N LEU A 311 -7.38 -1.38 15.16
CA LEU A 311 -8.67 -0.93 14.63
C LEU A 311 -9.73 -0.79 15.72
N ALA A 312 -9.80 -1.72 16.68
CA ALA A 312 -10.73 -1.63 17.80
C ALA A 312 -10.45 -0.39 18.67
N VAL A 313 -9.19 -0.06 18.92
CA VAL A 313 -8.78 1.16 19.65
C VAL A 313 -9.03 2.43 18.85
N ALA A 314 -8.87 2.37 17.52
CA ALA A 314 -9.11 3.49 16.62
C ALA A 314 -10.60 3.70 16.29
N ALA A 315 -11.45 2.72 16.55
CA ALA A 315 -12.88 2.77 16.27
C ALA A 315 -13.53 4.01 16.92
N GLY A 316 -14.33 4.71 16.13
CA GLY A 316 -15.01 5.95 16.57
C GLY A 316 -14.16 7.22 16.56
N ARG A 317 -12.84 7.13 16.36
CA ARG A 317 -11.94 8.31 16.30
C ARG A 317 -11.65 8.79 14.88
N VAL A 318 -11.99 7.98 13.88
CA VAL A 318 -11.68 8.26 12.48
C VAL A 318 -12.97 8.32 11.68
N ARG A 319 -13.12 9.37 10.87
CA ARG A 319 -14.30 9.59 10.02
C ARG A 319 -13.91 9.34 8.56
N ALA A 320 -14.62 8.41 7.92
CA ALA A 320 -14.53 8.17 6.49
C ALA A 320 -15.09 9.36 5.68
N PRO A 321 -14.66 9.56 4.43
CA PRO A 321 -15.32 10.50 3.52
C PRO A 321 -16.81 10.18 3.38
N GLY A 322 -17.66 11.21 3.29
CA GLY A 322 -19.12 11.06 3.46
C GLY A 322 -19.81 10.19 2.41
N ALA A 323 -19.30 10.16 1.18
CA ALA A 323 -19.90 9.41 0.06
C ALA A 323 -19.09 8.14 -0.30
N VAL A 324 -18.27 7.62 0.62
CA VAL A 324 -17.54 6.36 0.40
C VAL A 324 -18.50 5.20 0.24
N GLY A 325 -18.29 4.40 -0.79
CA GLY A 325 -19.11 3.21 -1.07
C GLY A 325 -20.45 3.50 -1.71
N GLN A 326 -20.82 4.78 -1.87
CA GLN A 326 -22.11 5.16 -2.44
C GLN A 326 -21.97 5.39 -3.96
N PRO A 327 -22.81 4.72 -4.79
CA PRO A 327 -22.91 5.06 -6.20
C PRO A 327 -23.43 6.47 -6.36
N TYR A 328 -22.90 7.20 -7.32
CA TYR A 328 -23.41 8.54 -7.65
C TYR A 328 -24.36 8.47 -8.85
N ILE A 329 -25.53 9.04 -8.70
CA ILE A 329 -26.55 9.19 -9.77
C ILE A 329 -26.78 10.68 -9.96
N LYS A 330 -26.58 11.16 -11.18
CA LYS A 330 -26.83 12.57 -11.50
C LYS A 330 -28.33 12.86 -11.47
N GLY A 331 -28.75 13.83 -10.65
CA GLY A 331 -30.13 14.23 -10.54
C GLY A 331 -30.99 13.50 -9.50
N ASP A 332 -30.44 12.52 -8.77
CA ASP A 332 -31.07 11.97 -7.57
C ASP A 332 -30.69 12.87 -6.37
N GLU A 333 -31.61 13.69 -5.89
CA GLU A 333 -31.61 14.38 -4.61
C GLU A 333 -32.62 13.77 -3.65
#